data_7056c7e0ca74b9e9bcb92aef1e69a115
#
_entry.id   7056c7e0ca74b9e9bcb92aef1e69a115
#
_cell.length_a   1.000
_cell.length_b   1.000
_cell.length_c   1.000
_cell.angle_alpha   90.00
_cell.angle_beta   90.00
_cell.angle_gamma   90.00
#
_symmetry.space_group_name_H-M   'P 1'
#
loop_
_entity.id
_entity.type
_entity.pdbx_description
1 polymer ?
#
loop_
_entity_poly.entity_id
_entity_poly.type
_entity_poly.pdbx_seq_one_letter_code
_entity_poly.pdbx_strand_id
1 'polypeptide(L)'
;MKKFFKNLLVCFLILVLCGAAVFFIGWTSIRVSPDCVGIIKSKTGGVKKEPVRAGKFSWNWEFLLPTNTKLEIFQLKPYLVSKNVSGTLPSGELYSTLLKSSPDFSYSFGFDFSVNISAESIESLYESLAFSDQEGLERYIGQSCDSAAKMLSSEIMRRLEKDSSFQPETLTQEDLMKIVDLNGEFRGIQFSSVSMAKCSYPDFLMYKNVRSAFLSRIKDISSALENSSGSEDDAEFMSRLKNFFNNQD
;
A
#
# COMPACT_ATOMS: atom_id res chain seq x y z
N MET A 1 -74.06 9.02 -1.81
CA MET A 1 -73.15 8.17 -2.57
C MET A 1 -71.97 8.93 -3.18
N LYS A 2 -72.11 10.04 -3.90
CA LYS A 2 -70.98 10.77 -4.54
C LYS A 2 -69.87 11.25 -3.53
N LYS A 3 -70.24 11.76 -2.33
CA LYS A 3 -69.29 12.17 -1.29
C LYS A 3 -68.50 10.99 -0.73
N PHE A 4 -69.13 9.84 -0.52
CA PHE A 4 -68.48 8.63 -0.03
C PHE A 4 -67.45 8.11 -1.03
N PHE A 5 -67.77 8.03 -2.28
CA PHE A 5 -66.82 7.63 -3.34
C PHE A 5 -65.65 8.60 -3.49
N LYS A 6 -65.90 9.92 -3.34
CA LYS A 6 -64.82 10.92 -3.34
C LYS A 6 -63.88 10.74 -2.18
N ASN A 7 -64.35 10.53 -0.98
CA ASN A 7 -63.53 10.29 0.22
C ASN A 7 -62.76 8.96 0.10
N LEU A 8 -63.39 7.89 -0.42
CA LEU A 8 -62.74 6.62 -0.64
C LEU A 8 -61.59 6.76 -1.65
N LEU A 9 -61.81 7.49 -2.76
CA LEU A 9 -60.77 7.76 -3.76
C LEU A 9 -59.58 8.55 -3.20
N VAL A 10 -59.86 9.54 -2.36
CA VAL A 10 -58.81 10.33 -1.66
C VAL A 10 -58.00 9.45 -0.72
N CYS A 11 -58.66 8.61 0.10
CA CYS A 11 -57.96 7.67 0.97
C CYS A 11 -57.09 6.69 0.18
N PHE A 12 -57.59 6.16 -0.95
CA PHE A 12 -56.84 5.29 -1.82
C PHE A 12 -55.63 5.98 -2.43
N LEU A 13 -55.77 7.23 -2.89
CA LEU A 13 -54.68 8.01 -3.45
C LEU A 13 -53.59 8.26 -2.39
N ILE A 14 -53.97 8.60 -1.16
CA ILE A 14 -53.01 8.78 -0.02
C ILE A 14 -52.28 7.46 0.24
N LEU A 15 -52.97 6.32 0.29
CA LEU A 15 -52.38 5.00 0.50
C LEU A 15 -51.35 4.64 -0.59
N VAL A 16 -51.70 4.92 -1.87
CA VAL A 16 -50.76 4.71 -2.98
C VAL A 16 -49.53 5.63 -2.90
N LEU A 17 -49.71 6.89 -2.49
CA LEU A 17 -48.60 7.84 -2.26
C LEU A 17 -47.70 7.38 -1.12
N CYS A 18 -48.28 6.94 0.01
CA CYS A 18 -47.49 6.41 1.12
C CYS A 18 -46.75 5.14 0.70
N GLY A 19 -47.40 4.21 -0.01
CA GLY A 19 -46.78 3.01 -0.53
C GLY A 19 -45.62 3.31 -1.49
N ALA A 20 -45.79 4.28 -2.40
CA ALA A 20 -44.72 4.75 -3.26
C ALA A 20 -43.54 5.35 -2.48
N ALA A 21 -43.81 6.17 -1.47
CA ALA A 21 -42.76 6.75 -0.62
C ALA A 21 -41.96 5.65 0.12
N VAL A 22 -42.63 4.67 0.71
CA VAL A 22 -41.99 3.52 1.37
C VAL A 22 -41.14 2.72 0.39
N PHE A 23 -41.66 2.49 -0.83
CA PHE A 23 -40.94 1.77 -1.87
C PHE A 23 -39.65 2.50 -2.27
N PHE A 24 -39.72 3.80 -2.56
CA PHE A 24 -38.55 4.59 -2.96
C PHE A 24 -37.53 4.77 -1.84
N ILE A 25 -37.95 4.91 -0.59
CA ILE A 25 -37.02 5.01 0.55
C ILE A 25 -36.21 3.71 0.70
N GLY A 26 -36.88 2.55 0.57
CA GLY A 26 -36.23 1.24 0.68
C GLY A 26 -35.41 0.80 -0.52
N TRP A 27 -35.59 1.45 -1.68
CA TRP A 27 -34.90 1.07 -2.93
C TRP A 27 -33.46 1.58 -2.93
N THR A 28 -32.53 0.74 -2.51
CA THR A 28 -31.13 1.10 -2.27
C THR A 28 -30.29 1.19 -3.54
N SER A 29 -30.57 0.33 -4.52
CA SER A 29 -29.78 0.28 -5.76
C SER A 29 -29.88 1.56 -6.63
N ILE A 30 -30.91 2.35 -6.47
CA ILE A 30 -31.05 3.64 -7.19
C ILE A 30 -30.02 4.69 -6.74
N ARG A 31 -29.40 4.46 -5.57
CA ARG A 31 -28.40 5.35 -4.97
C ARG A 31 -26.96 5.02 -5.36
N VAL A 32 -26.75 3.90 -6.06
CA VAL A 32 -25.42 3.39 -6.43
C VAL A 32 -25.19 3.60 -7.91
N SER A 33 -24.08 4.26 -8.27
CA SER A 33 -23.68 4.45 -9.67
C SER A 33 -23.14 3.16 -10.28
N PRO A 34 -23.13 3.00 -11.63
CA PRO A 34 -22.68 1.77 -12.30
C PRO A 34 -21.28 1.30 -11.92
N ASP A 35 -20.35 2.26 -11.72
CA ASP A 35 -18.93 1.97 -11.37
C ASP A 35 -18.69 1.96 -9.87
N CYS A 36 -19.73 1.77 -9.07
CA CYS A 36 -19.66 1.76 -7.62
C CYS A 36 -20.34 0.52 -7.05
N VAL A 37 -19.96 0.19 -5.84
CA VAL A 37 -20.63 -0.80 -4.99
C VAL A 37 -21.04 -0.15 -3.68
N GLY A 38 -22.24 -0.48 -3.21
CA GLY A 38 -22.75 -0.01 -1.91
C GLY A 38 -22.69 -1.12 -0.86
N ILE A 39 -22.16 -0.82 0.30
CA ILE A 39 -22.23 -1.70 1.48
C ILE A 39 -23.24 -1.11 2.46
N ILE A 40 -24.21 -1.92 2.87
CA ILE A 40 -25.22 -1.51 3.84
C ILE A 40 -24.75 -1.93 5.23
N LYS A 41 -24.66 -0.96 6.13
CA LYS A 41 -24.40 -1.17 7.56
C LYS A 41 -25.58 -0.66 8.37
N SER A 42 -26.19 -1.53 9.15
CA SER A 42 -27.26 -1.15 10.08
C SER A 42 -26.83 -1.33 11.54
N LYS A 43 -27.40 -0.53 12.44
CA LYS A 43 -27.14 -0.63 13.88
C LYS A 43 -27.71 -1.91 14.47
N THR A 44 -28.79 -2.41 13.88
CA THR A 44 -29.52 -3.60 14.37
C THR A 44 -29.09 -4.89 13.71
N GLY A 45 -28.74 -4.85 12.41
CA GLY A 45 -28.41 -6.03 11.59
C GLY A 45 -26.94 -6.17 11.21
N GLY A 46 -26.07 -5.21 11.60
CA GLY A 46 -24.65 -5.21 11.22
C GLY A 46 -24.42 -4.92 9.74
N VAL A 47 -23.36 -5.47 9.18
CA VAL A 47 -23.02 -5.36 7.76
C VAL A 47 -23.82 -6.38 6.96
N LYS A 48 -24.47 -5.96 5.88
CA LYS A 48 -25.17 -6.89 4.98
C LYS A 48 -24.18 -7.62 4.09
N LYS A 49 -24.37 -8.95 3.99
CA LYS A 49 -23.50 -9.83 3.20
C LYS A 49 -23.59 -9.65 1.69
N GLU A 50 -24.64 -9.03 1.17
CA GLU A 50 -24.75 -8.79 -0.26
C GLU A 50 -24.48 -7.33 -0.60
N PRO A 51 -23.44 -7.03 -1.40
CA PRO A 51 -23.17 -5.68 -1.85
C PRO A 51 -24.25 -5.18 -2.82
N VAL A 52 -24.67 -3.94 -2.66
CA VAL A 52 -25.64 -3.28 -3.52
C VAL A 52 -24.95 -2.83 -4.81
N ARG A 53 -25.47 -3.29 -5.96
CA ARG A 53 -24.95 -2.92 -7.29
C ARG A 53 -26.00 -2.15 -8.09
N ALA A 54 -25.54 -1.22 -8.90
CA ALA A 54 -26.40 -0.57 -9.88
C ALA A 54 -27.03 -1.60 -10.83
N GLY A 55 -28.29 -1.35 -11.23
CA GLY A 55 -29.02 -2.24 -12.15
C GLY A 55 -29.58 -3.52 -11.51
N LYS A 56 -29.14 -3.94 -10.34
CA LYS A 56 -29.74 -5.07 -9.60
C LYS A 56 -30.71 -4.51 -8.57
N PHE A 57 -32.00 -4.88 -8.67
CA PHE A 57 -32.99 -4.43 -7.69
C PHE A 57 -32.60 -4.89 -6.28
N SER A 58 -32.47 -3.95 -5.37
CA SER A 58 -32.21 -4.18 -3.95
C SER A 58 -33.09 -3.28 -3.13
N TRP A 59 -33.92 -3.87 -2.29
CA TRP A 59 -34.81 -3.17 -1.38
C TRP A 59 -34.56 -3.58 0.06
N ASN A 60 -34.44 -2.59 0.96
CA ASN A 60 -34.15 -2.84 2.37
C ASN A 60 -35.08 -2.01 3.26
N TRP A 61 -35.89 -2.69 4.06
CA TRP A 61 -36.83 -2.09 4.99
C TRP A 61 -36.15 -1.28 6.12
N GLU A 62 -34.89 -1.60 6.47
CA GLU A 62 -34.17 -0.94 7.56
C GLU A 62 -33.92 0.55 7.28
N PHE A 63 -33.99 0.98 6.00
CA PHE A 63 -33.94 2.40 5.63
C PHE A 63 -35.19 3.19 6.03
N LEU A 64 -36.27 2.52 6.36
CA LEU A 64 -37.47 3.15 6.91
C LEU A 64 -37.29 3.58 8.36
N LEU A 65 -36.32 2.99 9.05
CA LEU A 65 -35.98 3.37 10.42
C LEU A 65 -34.99 4.53 10.40
N PRO A 66 -35.33 5.72 10.90
CA PRO A 66 -34.46 6.87 10.91
C PRO A 66 -33.12 6.57 11.61
N THR A 67 -32.01 6.97 11.00
CA THR A 67 -30.65 6.84 11.56
C THR A 67 -30.15 5.41 11.83
N ASN A 68 -30.91 4.38 11.45
CA ASN A 68 -30.52 2.99 11.69
C ASN A 68 -29.50 2.47 10.68
N THR A 69 -29.59 2.91 9.42
CA THR A 69 -28.87 2.31 8.31
C THR A 69 -28.07 3.34 7.57
N LYS A 70 -26.81 3.00 7.25
CA LYS A 70 -25.91 3.75 6.35
C LYS A 70 -25.64 2.92 5.10
N LEU A 71 -25.59 3.59 3.97
CA LEU A 71 -25.09 3.04 2.71
C LEU A 71 -23.74 3.71 2.44
N GLU A 72 -22.66 2.94 2.56
CA GLU A 72 -21.31 3.37 2.18
C GLU A 72 -21.05 2.98 0.74
N ILE A 73 -20.58 3.93 -0.08
CA ILE A 73 -20.40 3.73 -1.52
C ILE A 73 -18.90 3.71 -1.82
N PHE A 74 -18.44 2.65 -2.49
CA PHE A 74 -17.06 2.43 -2.90
C PHE A 74 -16.93 2.41 -4.41
N GLN A 75 -15.89 3.01 -4.95
CA GLN A 75 -15.61 3.04 -6.38
C GLN A 75 -14.90 1.74 -6.81
N LEU A 76 -15.34 1.16 -7.93
CA LEU A 76 -14.75 -0.05 -8.54
C LEU A 76 -13.82 0.29 -9.72
N LYS A 77 -13.25 1.49 -9.75
CA LYS A 77 -12.30 1.90 -10.79
C LYS A 77 -10.91 1.36 -10.49
N PRO A 78 -10.05 1.18 -11.49
CA PRO A 78 -8.63 0.92 -11.27
C PRO A 78 -7.99 2.08 -10.50
N TYR A 79 -7.24 1.75 -9.44
CA TYR A 79 -6.47 2.71 -8.66
C TYR A 79 -5.04 2.74 -9.17
N LEU A 80 -4.57 3.92 -9.59
CA LEU A 80 -3.21 4.16 -10.00
C LEU A 80 -2.43 4.75 -8.83
N VAL A 81 -1.38 4.07 -8.38
CA VAL A 81 -0.61 4.46 -7.21
C VAL A 81 0.87 4.40 -7.52
N SER A 82 1.55 5.53 -7.39
CA SER A 82 3.01 5.60 -7.52
C SER A 82 3.66 5.57 -6.14
N LYS A 83 4.70 4.74 -5.96
CA LYS A 83 5.46 4.61 -4.72
C LYS A 83 6.95 4.66 -4.98
N ASN A 84 7.67 5.36 -4.10
CA ASN A 84 9.11 5.44 -4.12
C ASN A 84 9.68 4.82 -2.85
N VAL A 85 10.71 3.99 -3.02
CA VAL A 85 11.49 3.40 -1.94
C VAL A 85 12.92 3.85 -2.10
N SER A 86 13.46 4.52 -1.10
CA SER A 86 14.85 4.98 -1.10
C SER A 86 15.53 4.64 0.21
N GLY A 87 16.83 4.51 0.18
CA GLY A 87 17.64 4.24 1.35
C GLY A 87 19.13 4.26 0.99
N THR A 88 19.96 3.91 1.96
CA THR A 88 21.40 3.77 1.79
C THR A 88 21.81 2.35 2.19
N LEU A 89 22.80 1.79 1.52
CA LEU A 89 23.35 0.48 1.90
C LEU A 89 23.85 0.50 3.33
N PRO A 90 23.70 -0.61 4.07
CA PRO A 90 24.12 -0.68 5.47
C PRO A 90 25.56 -0.21 5.69
N SER A 91 25.76 0.70 6.64
CA SER A 91 27.07 1.29 6.93
C SER A 91 27.76 1.99 5.74
N GLY A 92 27.02 2.37 4.68
CA GLY A 92 27.58 3.05 3.52
C GLY A 92 28.27 4.36 3.88
N GLU A 93 27.68 5.15 4.78
CA GLU A 93 28.26 6.39 5.32
C GLU A 93 29.57 6.13 6.06
N LEU A 94 29.61 5.06 6.87
CA LEU A 94 30.81 4.67 7.62
C LEU A 94 31.95 4.30 6.66
N TYR A 95 31.64 3.51 5.62
CA TYR A 95 32.65 3.09 4.66
C TYR A 95 33.15 4.24 3.78
N SER A 96 32.31 5.24 3.52
CA SER A 96 32.70 6.44 2.77
C SER A 96 33.78 7.27 3.49
N THR A 97 33.87 7.18 4.82
CA THR A 97 34.92 7.90 5.61
C THR A 97 36.34 7.46 5.27
N LEU A 98 36.53 6.25 4.72
CA LEU A 98 37.83 5.75 4.27
C LEU A 98 38.28 6.35 2.94
N LEU A 99 37.37 6.86 2.16
CA LEU A 99 37.64 7.34 0.83
C LEU A 99 37.77 8.86 0.85
N LYS A 100 38.77 9.40 0.16
CA LYS A 100 38.93 10.86 -0.03
C LYS A 100 37.77 11.45 -0.85
N SER A 101 37.07 10.61 -1.65
CA SER A 101 35.83 10.90 -2.35
C SER A 101 34.69 10.21 -1.61
N SER A 102 33.57 10.88 -1.36
CA SER A 102 32.39 10.29 -0.75
C SER A 102 31.56 9.60 -1.84
N PRO A 103 31.68 8.28 -2.05
CA PRO A 103 30.83 7.57 -3.00
C PRO A 103 29.41 7.56 -2.46
N ASP A 104 28.45 7.73 -3.35
CA ASP A 104 27.04 7.62 -3.02
C ASP A 104 26.61 6.14 -3.00
N PHE A 105 26.29 5.63 -1.83
CA PHE A 105 25.76 4.28 -1.65
C PHE A 105 24.23 4.27 -1.44
N SER A 106 23.56 5.35 -1.85
CA SER A 106 22.11 5.43 -1.81
C SER A 106 21.47 4.66 -2.98
N TYR A 107 20.22 4.26 -2.75
CA TYR A 107 19.38 3.68 -3.80
C TYR A 107 18.00 4.34 -3.79
N SER A 108 17.36 4.34 -4.94
CA SER A 108 15.99 4.86 -5.10
C SER A 108 15.27 4.10 -6.21
N PHE A 109 14.20 3.41 -5.86
CA PHE A 109 13.33 2.70 -6.79
C PHE A 109 11.94 3.33 -6.76
N GLY A 110 11.41 3.64 -7.95
CA GLY A 110 10.04 4.11 -8.12
C GLY A 110 9.21 3.06 -8.86
N PHE A 111 8.02 2.78 -8.37
CA PHE A 111 7.09 1.82 -8.95
C PHE A 111 5.73 2.45 -9.14
N ASP A 112 5.10 2.17 -10.29
CA ASP A 112 3.73 2.51 -10.59
C ASP A 112 2.89 1.23 -10.58
N PHE A 113 1.86 1.25 -9.75
CA PHE A 113 0.93 0.16 -9.55
C PHE A 113 -0.43 0.51 -10.15
N SER A 114 -1.04 -0.44 -10.87
CA SER A 114 -2.46 -0.42 -11.19
C SER A 114 -3.13 -1.52 -10.37
N VAL A 115 -4.11 -1.14 -9.58
CA VAL A 115 -4.77 -2.01 -8.61
C VAL A 115 -6.25 -2.09 -8.90
N ASN A 116 -6.78 -3.29 -8.99
CA ASN A 116 -8.21 -3.57 -9.06
C ASN A 116 -8.70 -4.19 -7.76
N ILE A 117 -9.94 -3.88 -7.41
CA ILE A 117 -10.62 -4.48 -6.27
C ILE A 117 -12.02 -4.91 -6.70
N SER A 118 -12.41 -6.13 -6.32
CA SER A 118 -13.76 -6.62 -6.64
C SER A 118 -14.77 -6.20 -5.57
N ALA A 119 -16.05 -6.20 -5.93
CA ALA A 119 -17.12 -5.89 -4.99
C ALA A 119 -17.15 -6.87 -3.81
N GLU A 120 -16.85 -8.15 -4.06
CA GLU A 120 -16.79 -9.21 -3.05
C GLU A 120 -15.60 -9.00 -2.11
N SER A 121 -14.47 -8.53 -2.65
CA SER A 121 -13.30 -8.19 -1.84
C SER A 121 -13.57 -6.99 -0.93
N ILE A 122 -14.26 -5.96 -1.45
CA ILE A 122 -14.65 -4.79 -0.64
C ILE A 122 -15.55 -5.23 0.51
N GLU A 123 -16.52 -6.11 0.26
CA GLU A 123 -17.43 -6.62 1.30
C GLU A 123 -16.64 -7.32 2.41
N SER A 124 -15.78 -8.29 2.05
CA SER A 124 -15.02 -9.07 3.03
C SER A 124 -14.03 -8.23 3.84
N LEU A 125 -13.39 -7.24 3.20
CA LEU A 125 -12.49 -6.31 3.86
C LEU A 125 -13.25 -5.33 4.77
N TYR A 126 -14.42 -4.86 4.35
CA TYR A 126 -15.27 -4.01 5.17
C TYR A 126 -15.78 -4.75 6.42
N GLU A 127 -16.18 -6.02 6.30
CA GLU A 127 -16.55 -6.88 7.43
C GLU A 127 -15.39 -7.08 8.41
N SER A 128 -14.15 -7.23 7.90
CA SER A 128 -12.95 -7.38 8.73
C SER A 128 -12.46 -6.06 9.35
N LEU A 129 -13.19 -4.96 9.16
CA LEU A 129 -12.87 -3.60 9.63
C LEU A 129 -11.54 -3.06 9.07
N ALA A 130 -11.11 -3.52 7.90
CA ALA A 130 -9.92 -2.99 7.24
C ALA A 130 -10.08 -1.49 6.89
N PHE A 131 -11.31 -1.08 6.56
CA PHE A 131 -11.68 0.32 6.32
C PHE A 131 -13.18 0.53 6.59
N SER A 132 -13.61 1.78 6.68
CA SER A 132 -15.01 2.16 6.97
C SER A 132 -15.65 3.04 5.89
N ASP A 133 -14.87 3.61 5.00
CA ASP A 133 -15.28 4.56 3.97
C ASP A 133 -14.33 4.52 2.76
N GLN A 134 -14.65 5.28 1.73
CA GLN A 134 -13.85 5.34 0.49
C GLN A 134 -12.40 5.80 0.75
N GLU A 135 -12.21 6.78 1.63
CA GLU A 135 -10.86 7.26 1.98
C GLU A 135 -10.04 6.19 2.70
N GLY A 136 -10.69 5.44 3.58
CA GLY A 136 -10.09 4.28 4.25
C GLY A 136 -9.67 3.19 3.27
N LEU A 137 -10.50 2.90 2.26
CA LEU A 137 -10.16 1.97 1.18
C LEU A 137 -8.94 2.44 0.39
N GLU A 138 -8.89 3.71 -0.01
CA GLU A 138 -7.75 4.28 -0.74
C GLU A 138 -6.46 4.23 0.09
N ARG A 139 -6.56 4.48 1.39
CA ARG A 139 -5.45 4.34 2.34
C ARG A 139 -4.98 2.89 2.46
N TYR A 140 -5.90 1.95 2.53
CA TYR A 140 -5.59 0.52 2.56
C TYR A 140 -4.86 0.05 1.29
N ILE A 141 -5.33 0.47 0.11
CA ILE A 141 -4.67 0.23 -1.18
C ILE A 141 -3.27 0.86 -1.18
N GLY A 142 -3.15 2.12 -0.72
CA GLY A 142 -1.88 2.82 -0.62
C GLY A 142 -0.85 2.10 0.26
N GLN A 143 -1.25 1.57 1.41
CA GLN A 143 -0.40 0.78 2.31
C GLN A 143 0.01 -0.56 1.69
N SER A 144 -0.89 -1.21 0.97
CA SER A 144 -0.57 -2.44 0.24
C SER A 144 0.45 -2.20 -0.88
N CYS A 145 0.31 -1.09 -1.62
CA CYS A 145 1.31 -0.67 -2.61
C CYS A 145 2.66 -0.31 -1.96
N ASP A 146 2.68 0.31 -0.77
CA ASP A 146 3.92 0.56 -0.03
C ASP A 146 4.62 -0.75 0.35
N SER A 147 3.85 -1.74 0.80
CA SER A 147 4.39 -3.07 1.13
C SER A 147 4.93 -3.77 -0.11
N ALA A 148 4.20 -3.74 -1.23
CA ALA A 148 4.64 -4.30 -2.50
C ALA A 148 5.92 -3.61 -3.03
N ALA A 149 6.00 -2.28 -2.94
CA ALA A 149 7.19 -1.52 -3.35
C ALA A 149 8.42 -1.88 -2.51
N LYS A 150 8.27 -2.04 -1.20
CA LYS A 150 9.35 -2.49 -0.31
C LYS A 150 9.81 -3.91 -0.64
N MET A 151 8.87 -4.82 -0.94
CA MET A 151 9.20 -6.19 -1.33
C MET A 151 9.97 -6.23 -2.65
N LEU A 152 9.50 -5.50 -3.67
CA LEU A 152 10.19 -5.36 -4.95
C LEU A 152 11.60 -4.80 -4.77
N SER A 153 11.74 -3.71 -4.02
CA SER A 153 13.04 -3.11 -3.73
C SER A 153 13.98 -4.08 -3.04
N SER A 154 13.50 -4.81 -2.03
CA SER A 154 14.29 -5.80 -1.31
C SER A 154 14.76 -6.94 -2.21
N GLU A 155 13.89 -7.43 -3.08
CA GLU A 155 14.25 -8.51 -4.02
C GLU A 155 15.24 -8.03 -5.09
N ILE A 156 15.06 -6.83 -5.62
CA ILE A 156 16.00 -6.21 -6.57
C ILE A 156 17.38 -6.05 -5.91
N MET A 157 17.43 -5.51 -4.69
CA MET A 157 18.66 -5.33 -3.94
C MET A 157 19.35 -6.67 -3.65
N ARG A 158 18.58 -7.69 -3.28
CA ARG A 158 19.09 -9.05 -3.06
C ARG A 158 19.72 -9.64 -4.32
N ARG A 159 19.11 -9.42 -5.49
CA ARG A 159 19.66 -9.87 -6.78
C ARG A 159 20.94 -9.13 -7.13
N LEU A 160 20.99 -7.81 -6.96
CA LEU A 160 22.17 -6.98 -7.16
C LEU A 160 23.33 -7.39 -6.24
N GLU A 161 23.04 -7.72 -4.97
CA GLU A 161 24.05 -8.21 -4.04
C GLU A 161 24.63 -9.57 -4.46
N LYS A 162 23.79 -10.45 -5.00
CA LYS A 162 24.20 -11.79 -5.44
C LYS A 162 24.96 -11.76 -6.76
N ASP A 163 24.50 -10.96 -7.71
CA ASP A 163 25.03 -10.84 -9.06
C ASP A 163 25.19 -9.36 -9.46
N SER A 164 26.42 -8.88 -9.46
CA SER A 164 26.75 -7.50 -9.82
C SER A 164 26.55 -7.19 -11.32
N SER A 165 26.36 -8.20 -12.18
CA SER A 165 26.01 -8.01 -13.59
C SER A 165 24.51 -7.87 -13.84
N PHE A 166 23.68 -8.10 -12.84
CA PHE A 166 22.22 -7.95 -12.92
C PHE A 166 21.84 -6.48 -13.18
N GLN A 167 20.98 -6.27 -14.14
CA GLN A 167 20.46 -4.95 -14.53
C GLN A 167 18.96 -4.88 -14.22
N PRO A 168 18.56 -4.21 -13.12
CA PRO A 168 17.15 -4.09 -12.75
C PRO A 168 16.27 -3.47 -13.83
N GLU A 169 16.81 -2.59 -14.67
CA GLU A 169 16.12 -1.92 -15.77
C GLU A 169 15.61 -2.90 -16.84
N THR A 170 16.16 -4.12 -16.88
CA THR A 170 15.73 -5.16 -17.82
C THR A 170 14.53 -5.97 -17.32
N LEU A 171 14.12 -5.76 -16.06
CA LEU A 171 12.95 -6.44 -15.51
C LEU A 171 11.68 -6.03 -16.26
N THR A 172 10.97 -7.03 -16.74
CA THR A 172 9.69 -6.83 -17.40
C THR A 172 8.58 -6.66 -16.37
N GLN A 173 7.43 -6.15 -16.82
CA GLN A 173 6.22 -6.09 -15.99
C GLN A 173 5.86 -7.47 -15.43
N GLU A 174 6.00 -8.54 -16.23
CA GLU A 174 5.71 -9.91 -15.80
C GLU A 174 6.65 -10.39 -14.68
N ASP A 175 7.94 -10.00 -14.74
CA ASP A 175 8.90 -10.35 -13.70
C ASP A 175 8.58 -9.64 -12.38
N LEU A 176 8.20 -8.36 -12.45
CA LEU A 176 7.78 -7.59 -11.29
C LEU A 176 6.49 -8.15 -10.67
N MET A 177 5.51 -8.50 -11.50
CA MET A 177 4.28 -9.14 -11.05
C MET A 177 4.55 -10.48 -10.36
N LYS A 178 5.40 -11.34 -10.93
CA LYS A 178 5.81 -12.61 -10.29
C LYS A 178 6.42 -12.41 -8.91
N ILE A 179 7.24 -11.37 -8.74
CA ILE A 179 7.84 -11.07 -7.42
C ILE A 179 6.75 -10.70 -6.41
N VAL A 180 5.77 -9.90 -6.80
CA VAL A 180 4.66 -9.49 -5.94
C VAL A 180 3.79 -10.70 -5.58
N ASP A 181 3.43 -11.54 -6.56
CA ASP A 181 2.56 -12.70 -6.37
C ASP A 181 3.21 -13.79 -5.48
N LEU A 182 4.52 -14.02 -5.65
CA LEU A 182 5.24 -15.05 -4.89
C LEU A 182 5.50 -14.65 -3.43
N ASN A 183 5.63 -13.36 -3.14
CA ASN A 183 6.09 -12.87 -1.84
C ASN A 183 5.02 -12.12 -1.04
N GLY A 184 3.85 -11.83 -1.62
CA GLY A 184 2.83 -11.02 -0.98
C GLY A 184 1.44 -11.63 -0.96
N GLU A 185 0.86 -11.75 0.24
CA GLU A 185 -0.57 -12.01 0.40
C GLU A 185 -1.31 -10.68 0.59
N PHE A 186 -1.79 -10.10 -0.50
CA PHE A 186 -2.56 -8.86 -0.48
C PHE A 186 -4.05 -9.18 -0.48
N ARG A 187 -4.66 -9.24 0.70
CA ARG A 187 -6.07 -9.61 0.86
C ARG A 187 -6.98 -8.69 0.05
N GLY A 188 -7.74 -9.29 -0.87
CA GLY A 188 -8.76 -8.60 -1.66
C GLY A 188 -8.24 -7.60 -2.69
N ILE A 189 -6.94 -7.43 -2.81
CA ILE A 189 -6.30 -6.56 -3.79
C ILE A 189 -5.72 -7.41 -4.92
N GLN A 190 -5.98 -6.96 -6.16
CA GLN A 190 -5.42 -7.57 -7.36
C GLN A 190 -4.58 -6.52 -8.09
N PHE A 191 -3.28 -6.75 -8.20
CA PHE A 191 -2.42 -5.93 -9.04
C PHE A 191 -2.67 -6.29 -10.50
N SER A 192 -3.10 -5.31 -11.31
CA SER A 192 -3.31 -5.49 -12.76
C SER A 192 -2.01 -5.27 -13.52
N SER A 193 -1.19 -4.34 -13.04
CA SER A 193 0.13 -4.07 -13.60
C SER A 193 1.04 -3.47 -12.55
N VAL A 194 2.32 -3.74 -12.71
CA VAL A 194 3.39 -3.12 -11.93
C VAL A 194 4.49 -2.72 -12.91
N SER A 195 4.91 -1.47 -12.89
CA SER A 195 6.03 -1.00 -13.71
C SER A 195 7.06 -0.26 -12.86
N MET A 196 8.31 -0.29 -13.29
CA MET A 196 9.38 0.44 -12.64
C MET A 196 9.56 1.79 -13.34
N ALA A 197 9.22 2.87 -12.63
CA ALA A 197 9.30 4.25 -13.14
C ALA A 197 10.66 4.89 -12.89
N LYS A 198 11.36 4.44 -11.84
CA LYS A 198 12.69 4.96 -11.48
C LYS A 198 13.56 3.83 -10.97
N CYS A 199 14.82 3.82 -11.41
CA CYS A 199 15.82 2.88 -10.94
C CYS A 199 17.15 3.64 -10.73
N SER A 200 17.62 3.65 -9.49
CA SER A 200 18.94 4.19 -9.12
C SER A 200 19.49 3.32 -8.01
N TYR A 201 20.70 2.81 -8.20
CA TYR A 201 21.36 1.94 -7.23
C TYR A 201 22.87 2.15 -7.26
N PRO A 202 23.57 1.91 -6.16
CA PRO A 202 25.01 2.08 -6.08
C PRO A 202 25.74 0.92 -6.75
N ASP A 203 27.01 1.13 -7.08
CA ASP A 203 27.92 0.07 -7.49
C ASP A 203 28.20 -0.91 -6.33
N PHE A 204 27.57 -2.09 -6.40
CA PHE A 204 27.73 -3.14 -5.39
C PHE A 204 29.13 -3.73 -5.34
N LEU A 205 29.87 -3.75 -6.47
CA LEU A 205 31.25 -4.22 -6.46
C LEU A 205 32.15 -3.24 -5.70
N MET A 206 31.97 -1.96 -5.96
CA MET A 206 32.66 -0.90 -5.23
C MET A 206 32.33 -0.96 -3.73
N TYR A 207 31.03 -1.09 -3.38
CA TYR A 207 30.59 -1.22 -1.99
C TYR A 207 31.25 -2.42 -1.27
N LYS A 208 31.27 -3.61 -1.90
CA LYS A 208 31.91 -4.80 -1.34
C LYS A 208 33.43 -4.62 -1.14
N ASN A 209 34.10 -3.99 -2.10
CA ASN A 209 35.54 -3.73 -2.02
C ASN A 209 35.85 -2.74 -0.88
N VAL A 210 35.10 -1.65 -0.77
CA VAL A 210 35.27 -0.66 0.31
C VAL A 210 34.99 -1.26 1.67
N ARG A 211 33.95 -2.07 1.80
CA ARG A 211 33.62 -2.81 3.02
C ARG A 211 34.75 -3.76 3.43
N SER A 212 35.30 -4.50 2.46
CA SER A 212 36.40 -5.42 2.71
C SER A 212 37.67 -4.68 3.17
N ALA A 213 38.02 -3.58 2.50
CA ALA A 213 39.15 -2.75 2.85
C ALA A 213 38.99 -2.12 4.26
N PHE A 214 37.77 -1.66 4.59
CA PHE A 214 37.46 -1.13 5.91
C PHE A 214 37.65 -2.19 7.01
N LEU A 215 37.11 -3.39 6.83
CA LEU A 215 37.25 -4.48 7.79
C LEU A 215 38.69 -4.93 7.96
N SER A 216 39.46 -4.99 6.87
CA SER A 216 40.91 -5.28 6.93
C SER A 216 41.65 -4.22 7.74
N ARG A 217 41.39 -2.94 7.45
CA ARG A 217 42.06 -1.84 8.19
C ARG A 217 41.73 -1.84 9.67
N ILE A 218 40.47 -2.10 10.07
CA ILE A 218 40.09 -2.23 11.48
C ILE A 218 40.90 -3.35 12.14
N LYS A 219 41.02 -4.51 11.46
CA LYS A 219 41.77 -5.65 11.99
C LYS A 219 43.23 -5.32 12.15
N ASP A 220 43.85 -4.66 11.18
CA ASP A 220 45.25 -4.26 11.22
C ASP A 220 45.50 -3.27 12.35
N ILE A 221 44.64 -2.26 12.55
CA ILE A 221 44.72 -1.29 13.62
C ILE A 221 44.55 -1.98 14.99
N SER A 222 43.59 -2.88 15.12
CA SER A 222 43.35 -3.63 16.34
C SER A 222 44.60 -4.42 16.76
N SER A 223 45.23 -5.12 15.81
CA SER A 223 46.45 -5.88 16.04
C SER A 223 47.68 -4.98 16.33
N ALA A 224 47.76 -3.81 15.70
CA ALA A 224 48.82 -2.83 15.98
C ALA A 224 48.69 -2.22 17.37
N LEU A 225 47.48 -1.93 17.83
CA LEU A 225 47.22 -1.42 19.19
C LEU A 225 47.53 -2.46 20.26
N GLU A 226 47.20 -3.75 20.03
CA GLU A 226 47.58 -4.85 20.93
C GLU A 226 49.09 -4.98 21.06
N ASN A 227 49.86 -4.71 20.00
CA ASN A 227 51.33 -4.79 19.96
C ASN A 227 52.04 -3.48 20.30
N SER A 228 51.32 -2.44 20.77
CA SER A 228 51.86 -1.10 21.10
C SER A 228 52.63 -0.42 19.95
N SER A 229 52.32 -0.76 18.70
CA SER A 229 53.00 -0.25 17.49
C SER A 229 52.09 0.63 16.60
N GLY A 230 50.96 1.14 17.13
CA GLY A 230 50.00 1.96 16.37
C GLY A 230 50.60 3.30 15.97
N SER A 231 50.33 3.72 14.73
CA SER A 231 50.74 5.02 14.21
C SER A 231 49.76 6.15 14.61
N GLU A 232 50.19 7.41 14.46
CA GLU A 232 49.35 8.58 14.73
C GLU A 232 48.13 8.62 13.80
N ASP A 233 48.27 8.17 12.54
CA ASP A 233 47.19 8.00 11.56
C ASP A 233 46.14 6.97 12.03
N ASP A 234 46.55 5.91 12.71
CA ASP A 234 45.65 4.87 13.22
C ASP A 234 44.85 5.38 14.43
N ALA A 235 45.45 6.22 15.26
CA ALA A 235 44.79 6.89 16.37
C ALA A 235 43.73 7.91 15.85
N GLU A 236 44.07 8.66 14.82
CA GLU A 236 43.13 9.59 14.16
C GLU A 236 41.95 8.83 13.54
N PHE A 237 42.19 7.74 12.82
CA PHE A 237 41.13 6.90 12.23
C PHE A 237 40.19 6.36 13.31
N MET A 238 40.73 5.82 14.41
CA MET A 238 39.90 5.31 15.51
C MET A 238 39.11 6.42 16.20
N SER A 239 39.68 7.64 16.31
CA SER A 239 38.96 8.81 16.82
C SER A 239 37.76 9.20 15.95
N ARG A 240 37.95 9.22 14.63
CA ARG A 240 36.88 9.49 13.67
C ARG A 240 35.77 8.44 13.78
N LEU A 241 36.15 7.17 13.89
CA LEU A 241 35.21 6.05 14.01
C LEU A 241 34.40 6.16 15.32
N LYS A 242 35.04 6.48 16.43
CA LYS A 242 34.39 6.71 17.71
C LYS A 242 33.41 7.90 17.65
N ASN A 243 33.78 8.99 17.01
CA ASN A 243 32.92 10.15 16.85
C ASN A 243 31.70 9.83 15.96
N PHE A 244 31.86 8.98 14.95
CA PHE A 244 30.74 8.54 14.11
C PHE A 244 29.70 7.76 14.96
N PHE A 245 30.12 6.83 15.79
CA PHE A 245 29.21 6.08 16.66
C PHE A 245 28.55 6.94 17.74
N ASN A 246 29.27 7.91 18.29
CA ASN A 246 28.73 8.78 19.34
C ASN A 246 27.72 9.82 18.81
N ASN A 247 27.69 10.08 17.50
CA ASN A 247 26.74 11.01 16.87
C ASN A 247 25.47 10.32 16.32
N GLN A 248 25.33 9.00 16.50
CA GLN A 248 24.13 8.25 16.12
C GLN A 248 23.16 7.98 17.29
N ASP A 249 23.54 8.33 18.51
CA ASP A 249 22.69 8.36 19.71
C ASP A 249 22.07 9.76 19.91
#